data_0086887b4a9985c0aae52fcd6f0ca73a
#
_entry.id   0086887b4a9985c0aae52fcd6f0ca73a
#
_cell.length_a   1.000
_cell.length_b   1.000
_cell.length_c   1.000
_cell.angle_alpha   90.00
_cell.angle_beta   90.00
_cell.angle_gamma   90.00
#
_symmetry.space_group_name_H-M   'P 1'
#
loop_
_entity.id
_entity.type
_entity.pdbx_description
1 polymer ?
#
loop_
_entity_poly.entity_id
_entity_poly.type
_entity_poly.pdbx_seq_one_letter_code
_entity_poly.pdbx_strand_id
1 'polypeptide(L)'
;ENAEGTHTLQLDENGNVRIAISPNEDGNKDFVEYKTVALRNIENLRATVYAASDTEHKNPLWEGTPSDHRKNFFNGDQKNPRSYTLDNTAWNGIDANGNAVADGLYDYVIRYTPMVPGAEEQSTTFKVRVDTQKPVITSGYIRFKDGAQQFVARKAKDVGEGGILTEKLVYVTPFDEQGTMVQTSEDKNGTRALENYHVIKANTDGSFDLPENIDKKNIYYYVEDFAGNVDYVSLADLVRDQNSGRVQ
;
A
#
# COMPACT_ATOMS: atom_id res chain seq x y z
N GLU A 1 0.82 4.93 -6.59
CA GLU A 1 0.75 5.38 -8.01
C GLU A 1 0.74 4.12 -8.88
N ASN A 2 -0.24 3.99 -9.77
CA ASN A 2 -0.13 2.98 -10.81
C ASN A 2 0.92 3.45 -11.85
N ALA A 3 1.37 2.55 -12.72
CA ALA A 3 2.40 2.84 -13.73
C ALA A 3 2.06 4.01 -14.68
N GLU A 4 0.86 4.59 -14.59
CA GLU A 4 0.38 5.71 -15.38
C GLU A 4 0.23 7.01 -14.56
N GLY A 5 0.65 7.01 -13.28
CA GLY A 5 0.55 8.18 -12.40
C GLY A 5 -0.87 8.59 -12.01
N THR A 6 -1.85 7.74 -12.26
CA THR A 6 -3.25 7.97 -11.86
C THR A 6 -3.47 7.42 -10.45
N HIS A 7 -3.79 8.30 -9.51
CA HIS A 7 -4.21 7.90 -8.18
C HIS A 7 -5.67 7.47 -8.22
N THR A 8 -5.93 6.18 -8.09
CA THR A 8 -7.29 5.69 -7.91
C THR A 8 -7.60 5.71 -6.41
N LEU A 9 -8.53 6.56 -5.99
CA LEU A 9 -9.06 6.51 -4.63
C LEU A 9 -9.78 5.17 -4.45
N GLN A 10 -9.29 4.37 -3.50
CA GLN A 10 -9.98 3.18 -3.06
C GLN A 10 -10.98 3.57 -1.98
N LEU A 11 -12.22 3.17 -2.14
CA LEU A 11 -13.28 3.43 -1.17
C LEU A 11 -13.65 2.12 -0.45
N ASP A 12 -14.00 2.23 0.82
CA ASP A 12 -14.62 1.13 1.55
C ASP A 12 -16.10 0.96 1.14
N GLU A 13 -16.77 -0.04 1.70
CA GLU A 13 -18.18 -0.32 1.47
C GLU A 13 -19.13 0.82 1.87
N ASN A 14 -18.66 1.75 2.71
CA ASN A 14 -19.38 2.94 3.16
C ASN A 14 -19.03 4.20 2.34
N GLY A 15 -18.16 4.06 1.33
CA GLY A 15 -17.72 5.17 0.48
C GLY A 15 -16.64 6.05 1.09
N ASN A 16 -16.00 5.65 2.19
CA ASN A 16 -14.87 6.37 2.76
C ASN A 16 -13.57 6.00 2.06
N VAL A 17 -12.62 6.93 2.01
CA VAL A 17 -11.29 6.67 1.45
C VAL A 17 -10.57 5.61 2.29
N ARG A 18 -10.15 4.52 1.64
CA ARG A 18 -9.29 3.51 2.27
C ARG A 18 -7.85 4.00 2.27
N ILE A 19 -7.28 4.07 3.46
CA ILE A 19 -5.87 4.35 3.66
C ILE A 19 -5.29 3.20 4.47
N ALA A 20 -4.26 2.56 3.94
CA ALA A 20 -3.53 1.53 4.66
C ALA A 20 -2.02 1.73 4.43
N ILE A 21 -1.24 1.43 5.46
CA ILE A 21 0.22 1.49 5.45
C ILE A 21 0.81 0.21 6.00
N SER A 22 1.97 -0.16 5.49
CA SER A 22 2.83 -1.20 6.03
C SER A 22 4.22 -0.62 6.28
N PRO A 23 4.51 -0.19 7.51
CA PRO A 23 5.79 0.46 7.83
C PRO A 23 6.93 -0.57 7.94
N ASN A 24 7.30 -1.18 6.83
CA ASN A 24 8.31 -2.23 6.70
C ASN A 24 9.61 -1.74 6.03
N GLU A 25 9.65 -0.47 5.63
CA GLU A 25 10.77 0.24 4.98
C GLU A 25 11.17 -0.35 3.61
N ASP A 26 10.21 -0.92 2.87
CA ASP A 26 10.44 -1.40 1.50
C ASP A 26 10.19 -0.32 0.43
N GLY A 27 9.76 0.87 0.85
CA GLY A 27 9.46 2.01 -0.02
C GLY A 27 8.03 2.01 -0.56
N ASN A 28 7.19 1.05 -0.17
CA ASN A 28 5.81 0.93 -0.61
C ASN A 28 4.83 1.11 0.55
N LYS A 29 4.17 2.26 0.60
CA LYS A 29 3.18 2.61 1.65
C LYS A 29 3.71 2.53 3.09
N ASP A 30 4.96 2.85 3.30
CA ASP A 30 5.60 2.85 4.62
C ASP A 30 5.01 3.89 5.59
N PHE A 31 4.33 4.91 5.06
CA PHE A 31 3.77 6.00 5.85
C PHE A 31 2.55 6.63 5.19
N VAL A 32 1.76 7.31 6.00
CA VAL A 32 0.71 8.23 5.55
C VAL A 32 1.16 9.67 5.75
N GLU A 33 0.90 10.53 4.78
CA GLU A 33 1.14 11.97 4.88
C GLU A 33 -0.06 12.74 4.35
N TYR A 34 -0.23 13.97 4.83
CA TYR A 34 -1.27 14.87 4.37
C TYR A 34 -0.69 15.93 3.45
N LYS A 35 -1.15 15.95 2.20
CA LYS A 35 -0.84 17.01 1.22
C LYS A 35 -2.05 17.92 1.10
N THR A 36 -1.86 19.21 1.30
CA THR A 36 -2.95 20.17 1.23
C THR A 36 -2.60 21.41 0.44
N VAL A 37 -3.64 22.09 -0.02
CA VAL A 37 -3.56 23.44 -0.60
C VAL A 37 -4.28 24.40 0.32
N ALA A 38 -3.55 25.22 1.06
CA ALA A 38 -4.13 26.24 1.90
C ALA A 38 -4.48 27.48 1.06
N LEU A 39 -5.77 27.79 0.95
CA LEU A 39 -6.25 28.99 0.27
C LEU A 39 -6.10 30.23 1.16
N ARG A 40 -5.96 30.07 2.47
CA ARG A 40 -5.78 31.12 3.46
C ARG A 40 -4.61 30.80 4.38
N ASN A 41 -4.16 31.81 5.13
CA ASN A 41 -3.18 31.58 6.18
C ASN A 41 -3.78 30.70 7.28
N ILE A 42 -3.02 29.75 7.72
CA ILE A 42 -3.38 28.82 8.79
C ILE A 42 -2.22 28.72 9.78
N GLU A 43 -2.53 28.43 11.02
CA GLU A 43 -1.58 28.19 12.10
C GLU A 43 -1.87 26.86 12.81
N ASN A 44 -0.90 26.40 13.56
CA ASN A 44 -0.97 25.16 14.35
C ASN A 44 -1.37 23.92 13.50
N LEU A 45 -1.01 23.89 12.22
CA LEU A 45 -1.29 22.73 11.39
C LEU A 45 -0.44 21.55 11.87
N ARG A 46 -1.11 20.46 12.23
CA ARG A 46 -0.48 19.23 12.69
C ARG A 46 -1.35 18.02 12.39
N ALA A 47 -0.71 16.87 12.34
CA ALA A 47 -1.38 15.57 12.39
C ALA A 47 -1.25 14.98 13.79
N THR A 48 -2.29 14.32 14.26
CA THR A 48 -2.31 13.59 15.53
C THR A 48 -2.93 12.23 15.29
N VAL A 49 -2.35 11.18 15.84
CA VAL A 49 -2.84 9.81 15.67
C VAL A 49 -3.37 9.27 17.00
N TYR A 50 -4.51 8.61 16.92
CA TYR A 50 -5.19 7.95 18.05
C TYR A 50 -5.53 6.52 17.69
N ALA A 51 -5.62 5.64 18.67
CA ALA A 51 -6.29 4.37 18.46
C ALA A 51 -7.76 4.59 18.05
N ALA A 52 -8.28 3.84 17.09
CA ALA A 52 -9.66 4.01 16.65
C ALA A 52 -10.70 3.72 17.77
N SER A 53 -10.29 3.06 18.84
CA SER A 53 -11.08 2.84 20.05
C SER A 53 -11.17 4.09 20.95
N ASP A 54 -10.25 5.05 20.81
CA ASP A 54 -10.28 6.35 21.52
C ASP A 54 -11.18 7.34 20.76
N THR A 55 -12.47 7.11 20.79
CA THR A 55 -13.47 7.91 20.06
C THR A 55 -13.56 9.37 20.48
N GLU A 56 -13.04 9.69 21.67
CA GLU A 56 -13.00 11.06 22.18
C GLU A 56 -11.67 11.78 21.90
N HIS A 57 -10.70 11.08 21.28
CA HIS A 57 -9.37 11.58 20.92
C HIS A 57 -8.63 12.23 22.11
N LYS A 58 -8.65 11.57 23.27
CA LYS A 58 -8.03 12.06 24.50
C LYS A 58 -6.59 11.61 24.70
N ASN A 59 -6.21 10.46 24.11
CA ASN A 59 -4.92 9.82 24.33
C ASN A 59 -4.14 9.71 23.03
N PRO A 60 -3.44 10.76 22.58
CA PRO A 60 -2.68 10.71 21.35
C PRO A 60 -1.54 9.70 21.46
N LEU A 61 -1.42 8.84 20.45
CA LEU A 61 -0.29 7.92 20.29
C LEU A 61 0.92 8.62 19.69
N TRP A 62 0.66 9.53 18.76
CA TRP A 62 1.68 10.33 18.09
C TRP A 62 1.11 11.68 17.69
N GLU A 63 1.96 12.70 17.70
CA GLU A 63 1.63 14.03 17.20
C GLU A 63 2.82 14.64 16.45
N GLY A 64 2.56 15.11 15.24
CA GLY A 64 3.52 15.88 14.46
C GLY A 64 3.71 17.30 15.03
N THR A 65 4.90 17.85 14.84
CA THR A 65 5.22 19.20 15.28
C THR A 65 4.30 20.23 14.61
N PRO A 66 3.58 21.07 15.35
CA PRO A 66 2.73 22.11 14.77
C PRO A 66 3.51 23.07 13.88
N SER A 67 2.92 23.50 12.79
CA SER A 67 3.51 24.46 11.86
C SER A 67 2.51 25.50 11.38
N ASP A 68 3.04 26.69 11.08
CA ASP A 68 2.27 27.79 10.51
C ASP A 68 2.52 27.92 9.01
N HIS A 69 1.45 28.15 8.26
CA HIS A 69 1.53 28.40 6.83
C HIS A 69 0.94 29.77 6.49
N ARG A 70 1.85 30.72 6.23
CA ARG A 70 1.49 32.10 5.91
C ARG A 70 1.81 32.39 4.45
N LYS A 71 0.86 32.94 3.72
CA LYS A 71 1.14 33.54 2.42
C LYS A 71 1.87 34.86 2.68
N ASN A 72 3.12 34.93 2.25
CA ASN A 72 3.85 36.17 2.33
C ASN A 72 3.44 37.05 1.14
N PHE A 73 3.11 38.32 1.41
CA PHE A 73 2.74 39.31 0.39
C PHE A 73 3.83 39.46 -0.69
N PHE A 74 5.10 39.29 -0.32
CA PHE A 74 6.24 39.43 -1.22
C PHE A 74 6.63 38.17 -1.98
N ASN A 75 6.20 37.00 -1.54
CA ASN A 75 6.51 35.70 -2.15
C ASN A 75 5.31 35.02 -2.78
N GLY A 76 4.15 35.65 -2.77
CA GLY A 76 2.88 35.07 -3.21
C GLY A 76 2.53 35.43 -4.63
N ASP A 77 2.60 34.49 -5.55
CA ASP A 77 1.73 34.55 -6.70
C ASP A 77 0.28 34.37 -6.19
N GLN A 78 -0.47 35.47 -6.16
CA GLN A 78 -1.85 35.47 -5.65
C GLN A 78 -2.79 34.60 -6.50
N LYS A 79 -2.38 34.17 -7.68
CA LYS A 79 -3.16 33.38 -8.62
C LYS A 79 -3.04 31.88 -8.42
N ASN A 80 -1.95 31.41 -7.80
CA ASN A 80 -1.73 29.98 -7.59
C ASN A 80 -1.72 29.65 -6.09
N PRO A 81 -2.71 28.87 -5.60
CA PRO A 81 -2.65 28.34 -4.25
C PRO A 81 -1.42 27.46 -4.13
N ARG A 82 -0.57 27.71 -3.11
CA ARG A 82 0.60 26.89 -2.87
C ARG A 82 0.15 25.54 -2.31
N SER A 83 0.60 24.47 -2.95
CA SER A 83 0.57 23.14 -2.35
C SER A 83 1.68 23.08 -1.31
N TYR A 84 1.34 22.67 -0.10
CA TYR A 84 2.29 22.39 0.97
C TYR A 84 2.39 20.89 1.15
N THR A 85 3.58 20.34 1.00
CA THR A 85 3.91 19.05 1.55
C THR A 85 4.30 19.30 3.00
N LEU A 86 3.65 18.62 3.91
CA LEU A 86 3.81 18.87 5.32
C LEU A 86 4.60 17.72 5.93
N ASP A 87 5.93 17.88 5.98
CA ASP A 87 6.85 16.87 6.53
C ASP A 87 6.47 16.45 7.96
N ASN A 88 5.83 17.37 8.71
CA ASN A 88 5.37 17.14 10.05
C ASN A 88 4.02 16.39 10.15
N THR A 89 3.46 15.96 9.04
CA THR A 89 2.26 15.12 9.01
C THR A 89 2.56 13.66 8.65
N ALA A 90 3.78 13.35 8.22
CA ALA A 90 4.16 11.99 7.88
C ALA A 90 4.19 11.09 9.12
N TRP A 91 3.34 10.06 9.13
CA TRP A 91 3.29 9.06 10.20
C TRP A 91 3.54 7.66 9.63
N ASN A 92 4.52 6.98 10.20
CA ASN A 92 5.03 5.69 9.77
C ASN A 92 4.72 4.56 10.78
N GLY A 93 3.61 4.64 11.49
CA GLY A 93 3.21 3.58 12.40
C GLY A 93 4.02 3.51 13.71
N ILE A 94 4.69 4.59 14.12
CA ILE A 94 5.37 4.65 15.43
C ILE A 94 4.60 5.52 16.41
N ASP A 95 4.72 5.22 17.71
CA ASP A 95 4.19 6.04 18.80
C ASP A 95 5.15 7.18 19.19
N ALA A 96 4.75 8.01 20.15
CA ALA A 96 5.56 9.12 20.65
C ALA A 96 6.87 8.68 21.32
N ASN A 97 7.02 7.41 21.69
CA ASN A 97 8.22 6.84 22.29
C ASN A 97 9.13 6.17 21.25
N GLY A 98 8.73 6.16 19.97
CA GLY A 98 9.46 5.51 18.89
C GLY A 98 9.20 4.00 18.76
N ASN A 99 8.17 3.46 19.41
CA ASN A 99 7.78 2.06 19.30
C ASN A 99 6.78 1.87 18.16
N ALA A 100 6.91 0.77 17.42
CA ALA A 100 5.91 0.38 16.42
C ALA A 100 4.55 0.13 17.10
N VAL A 101 3.49 0.68 16.52
CA VAL A 101 2.12 0.38 16.95
C VAL A 101 1.69 -1.00 16.44
N ALA A 102 0.69 -1.61 17.07
CA ALA A 102 0.14 -2.88 16.61
C ALA A 102 -0.61 -2.72 15.29
N ASP A 103 -0.73 -3.81 14.52
CA ASP A 103 -1.65 -3.85 13.39
C ASP A 103 -3.07 -3.52 13.86
N GLY A 104 -3.77 -2.69 13.09
CA GLY A 104 -5.10 -2.24 13.49
C GLY A 104 -5.56 -0.96 12.80
N LEU A 105 -6.67 -0.43 13.28
CA LEU A 105 -7.28 0.78 12.75
C LEU A 105 -6.98 1.97 13.67
N TYR A 106 -6.61 3.09 13.07
CA TYR A 106 -6.22 4.32 13.75
C TYR A 106 -6.97 5.52 13.20
N ASP A 107 -7.18 6.53 14.04
CA ASP A 107 -7.68 7.83 13.64
C ASP A 107 -6.50 8.77 13.42
N TYR A 108 -6.29 9.14 12.16
CA TYR A 108 -5.31 10.14 11.75
C TYR A 108 -6.03 11.47 11.58
N VAL A 109 -5.80 12.39 12.52
CA VAL A 109 -6.55 13.65 12.65
C VAL A 109 -5.68 14.81 12.25
N ILE A 110 -6.07 15.54 11.21
CA ILE A 110 -5.45 16.81 10.85
C ILE A 110 -6.18 17.94 11.58
N ARG A 111 -5.41 18.80 12.25
CA ARG A 111 -5.92 20.00 12.93
C ARG A 111 -5.19 21.24 12.44
N TYR A 112 -5.92 22.34 12.36
CA TYR A 112 -5.36 23.66 12.04
C TYR A 112 -6.30 24.76 12.51
N THR A 113 -5.78 25.98 12.69
CA THR A 113 -6.57 27.16 13.00
C THR A 113 -6.45 28.16 11.84
N PRO A 114 -7.57 28.61 11.21
CA PRO A 114 -7.52 29.70 10.25
C PRO A 114 -7.05 31.00 10.92
N MET A 115 -6.12 31.73 10.29
CA MET A 115 -5.63 33.00 10.82
C MET A 115 -6.64 34.13 10.54
N VAL A 116 -7.80 34.05 11.17
CA VAL A 116 -8.82 35.13 11.19
C VAL A 116 -9.29 35.35 12.62
N PRO A 117 -9.63 36.58 13.00
CA PRO A 117 -10.09 36.87 14.36
C PRO A 117 -11.28 36.02 14.78
N GLY A 118 -11.18 35.34 15.92
CA GLY A 118 -12.23 34.51 16.48
C GLY A 118 -12.40 33.14 15.80
N ALA A 119 -11.46 32.72 14.97
CA ALA A 119 -11.50 31.37 14.38
C ALA A 119 -11.25 30.30 15.46
N GLU A 120 -12.02 29.25 15.38
CA GLU A 120 -11.82 28.02 16.16
C GLU A 120 -10.94 27.03 15.40
N GLU A 121 -10.29 26.11 16.12
CA GLU A 121 -9.55 25.02 15.53
C GLU A 121 -10.48 24.14 14.70
N GLN A 122 -10.03 23.81 13.49
CA GLN A 122 -10.71 22.91 12.59
C GLN A 122 -10.02 21.55 12.62
N SER A 123 -10.78 20.48 12.42
CA SER A 123 -10.23 19.13 12.35
C SER A 123 -10.89 18.29 11.26
N THR A 124 -10.11 17.37 10.72
CA THR A 124 -10.59 16.33 9.79
C THR A 124 -9.95 15.01 10.18
N THR A 125 -10.75 13.96 10.30
CA THR A 125 -10.30 12.62 10.69
C THR A 125 -10.34 11.69 9.50
N PHE A 126 -9.25 10.96 9.30
CA PHE A 126 -9.12 9.87 8.36
C PHE A 126 -8.88 8.56 9.11
N LYS A 127 -9.49 7.48 8.63
CA LYS A 127 -9.20 6.14 9.14
C LYS A 127 -7.99 5.59 8.40
N VAL A 128 -6.96 5.22 9.15
CA VAL A 128 -5.73 4.60 8.62
C VAL A 128 -5.58 3.22 9.22
N ARG A 129 -5.38 2.21 8.38
CA ARG A 129 -5.04 0.87 8.82
C ARG A 129 -3.54 0.70 8.78
N VAL A 130 -2.97 0.21 9.87
CA VAL A 130 -1.63 -0.37 9.91
C VAL A 130 -1.77 -1.86 9.75
N ASP A 131 -1.10 -2.43 8.76
CA ASP A 131 -1.10 -3.85 8.46
C ASP A 131 0.29 -4.27 7.95
N THR A 132 1.01 -5.02 8.76
CA THR A 132 2.35 -5.53 8.45
C THR A 132 2.34 -6.99 8.01
N GLN A 133 1.16 -7.61 7.91
CA GLN A 133 1.02 -9.02 7.58
C GLN A 133 0.89 -9.21 6.08
N LYS A 134 1.66 -10.15 5.55
CA LYS A 134 1.58 -10.50 4.13
C LYS A 134 0.31 -11.29 3.82
N PRO A 135 -0.27 -11.12 2.63
CA PRO A 135 -1.34 -11.97 2.17
C PRO A 135 -0.85 -13.42 2.06
N VAL A 136 -1.75 -14.38 2.22
CA VAL A 136 -1.43 -15.82 2.15
C VAL A 136 -1.93 -16.40 0.84
N ILE A 137 -1.03 -16.92 0.03
CA ILE A 137 -1.35 -17.66 -1.18
C ILE A 137 -1.72 -19.09 -0.79
N THR A 138 -2.99 -19.48 -0.97
CA THR A 138 -3.49 -20.77 -0.51
C THR A 138 -3.28 -21.89 -1.52
N SER A 139 -3.62 -21.69 -2.78
CA SER A 139 -3.42 -22.69 -3.85
C SER A 139 -3.79 -22.14 -5.23
N GLY A 140 -3.41 -22.90 -6.25
CA GLY A 140 -3.83 -22.74 -7.63
C GLY A 140 -3.66 -24.07 -8.35
N TYR A 141 -4.12 -24.21 -9.57
CA TYR A 141 -3.90 -25.42 -10.38
C TYR A 141 -3.69 -25.07 -11.83
N ILE A 142 -3.05 -25.99 -12.55
CA ILE A 142 -2.87 -25.88 -13.99
C ILE A 142 -3.87 -26.81 -14.68
N ARG A 143 -4.59 -26.27 -15.64
CA ARG A 143 -5.46 -27.04 -16.56
C ARG A 143 -4.96 -26.91 -17.99
N PHE A 144 -5.42 -27.83 -18.85
CA PHE A 144 -5.26 -27.70 -20.29
C PHE A 144 -6.63 -27.37 -20.90
N LYS A 145 -6.72 -26.24 -21.59
CA LYS A 145 -7.94 -25.76 -22.23
C LYS A 145 -7.61 -25.00 -23.51
N ASP A 146 -8.38 -25.25 -24.57
CA ASP A 146 -8.27 -24.57 -25.87
C ASP A 146 -6.86 -24.63 -26.49
N GLY A 147 -6.13 -25.72 -26.25
CA GLY A 147 -4.77 -25.94 -26.78
C GLY A 147 -3.64 -25.34 -25.96
N ALA A 148 -3.95 -24.65 -24.86
CA ALA A 148 -2.98 -24.01 -23.99
C ALA A 148 -3.01 -24.53 -22.54
N GLN A 149 -1.87 -24.47 -21.85
CA GLN A 149 -1.83 -24.61 -20.41
C GLN A 149 -2.30 -23.31 -19.77
N GLN A 150 -3.23 -23.42 -18.82
CA GLN A 150 -3.75 -22.26 -18.08
C GLN A 150 -3.57 -22.46 -16.58
N PHE A 151 -3.10 -21.42 -15.91
CA PHE A 151 -3.12 -21.33 -14.45
C PHE A 151 -4.46 -20.76 -13.98
N VAL A 152 -5.05 -21.40 -12.96
CA VAL A 152 -6.25 -20.92 -12.28
C VAL A 152 -5.91 -20.76 -10.80
N ALA A 153 -5.90 -19.51 -10.34
CA ALA A 153 -5.68 -19.20 -8.93
C ALA A 153 -6.89 -19.63 -8.10
N ARG A 154 -6.64 -20.16 -6.91
CA ARG A 154 -7.63 -20.19 -5.83
C ARG A 154 -7.34 -19.00 -4.94
N LYS A 155 -8.38 -18.30 -4.51
CA LYS A 155 -8.28 -17.00 -3.84
C LYS A 155 -7.17 -16.96 -2.79
N ALA A 156 -6.28 -15.97 -2.92
CA ALA A 156 -5.41 -15.56 -1.84
C ALA A 156 -6.25 -15.03 -0.67
N LYS A 157 -5.72 -15.11 0.53
CA LYS A 157 -6.36 -14.63 1.74
C LYS A 157 -5.49 -13.55 2.38
N ASP A 158 -6.07 -12.39 2.59
CA ASP A 158 -5.46 -11.40 3.46
C ASP A 158 -5.68 -11.81 4.93
N VAL A 159 -4.63 -11.72 5.72
CA VAL A 159 -4.65 -12.05 7.14
C VAL A 159 -4.85 -10.79 7.99
N GLY A 160 -4.38 -9.64 7.50
CA GLY A 160 -4.39 -8.36 8.20
C GLY A 160 -5.70 -7.56 8.11
N GLU A 161 -6.77 -8.13 7.53
CA GLU A 161 -8.07 -7.47 7.33
C GLU A 161 -8.06 -6.24 6.41
N GLY A 162 -6.92 -5.92 5.78
CA GLY A 162 -6.77 -4.84 4.79
C GLY A 162 -7.48 -5.17 3.48
N GLY A 163 -7.52 -6.44 3.13
CA GLY A 163 -8.05 -6.98 1.88
C GLY A 163 -7.02 -7.02 0.75
N ILE A 164 -7.24 -7.87 -0.22
CA ILE A 164 -6.38 -8.01 -1.39
C ILE A 164 -6.62 -6.86 -2.36
N LEU A 165 -5.53 -6.16 -2.73
CA LEU A 165 -5.54 -5.08 -3.72
C LEU A 165 -5.45 -5.65 -5.14
N THR A 166 -4.48 -6.53 -5.37
CA THR A 166 -4.25 -7.11 -6.69
C THR A 166 -3.73 -8.54 -6.63
N GLU A 167 -4.15 -9.32 -7.60
CA GLU A 167 -3.64 -10.66 -7.89
C GLU A 167 -3.20 -10.69 -9.34
N LYS A 168 -2.00 -11.14 -9.62
CA LYS A 168 -1.47 -11.24 -10.97
C LYS A 168 -0.57 -12.44 -11.14
N LEU A 169 -0.47 -12.92 -12.36
CA LEU A 169 0.56 -13.87 -12.76
C LEU A 169 1.66 -13.08 -13.46
N VAL A 170 2.90 -13.32 -13.06
CA VAL A 170 4.05 -12.63 -13.64
C VAL A 170 5.14 -13.64 -13.99
N TYR A 171 6.01 -13.31 -14.93
CA TYR A 171 7.21 -14.08 -15.15
C TYR A 171 8.43 -13.17 -15.15
N VAL A 172 9.56 -13.74 -14.73
CA VAL A 172 10.86 -13.09 -14.79
C VAL A 172 11.71 -13.80 -15.83
N THR A 173 12.42 -13.03 -16.61
CA THR A 173 13.51 -13.56 -17.41
C THR A 173 14.79 -13.48 -16.57
N PRO A 174 15.63 -14.54 -16.51
CA PRO A 174 16.84 -14.54 -15.70
C PRO A 174 17.86 -13.48 -16.14
N PHE A 175 17.67 -12.92 -17.32
CA PHE A 175 18.49 -11.86 -17.88
C PHE A 175 17.58 -10.76 -18.44
N ASP A 176 17.98 -9.51 -18.27
CA ASP A 176 17.35 -8.38 -18.94
C ASP A 176 17.61 -8.42 -20.48
N GLU A 177 17.03 -7.45 -21.20
CA GLU A 177 17.24 -7.33 -22.64
C GLU A 177 18.71 -7.08 -23.01
N GLN A 178 19.53 -6.63 -22.07
CA GLN A 178 20.96 -6.39 -22.20
C GLN A 178 21.80 -7.62 -21.82
N GLY A 179 21.17 -8.72 -21.38
CA GLY A 179 21.86 -9.94 -20.97
C GLY A 179 22.47 -9.88 -19.55
N THR A 180 22.06 -8.90 -18.73
CA THR A 180 22.49 -8.78 -17.33
C THR A 180 21.55 -9.64 -16.45
N MET A 181 22.15 -10.36 -15.49
CA MET A 181 21.35 -11.16 -14.56
C MET A 181 20.47 -10.24 -13.70
N VAL A 182 19.16 -10.47 -13.74
CA VAL A 182 18.20 -9.75 -12.92
C VAL A 182 18.39 -10.16 -11.45
N GLN A 183 18.82 -9.23 -10.62
CA GLN A 183 18.94 -9.44 -9.17
C GLN A 183 17.60 -9.12 -8.52
N THR A 184 17.20 -9.95 -7.58
CA THR A 184 16.08 -9.68 -6.68
C THR A 184 16.62 -9.04 -5.42
N SER A 185 16.05 -7.92 -4.99
CA SER A 185 16.33 -7.32 -3.67
C SER A 185 15.54 -8.05 -2.58
N GLU A 186 16.06 -8.05 -1.37
CA GLU A 186 15.34 -8.54 -0.18
C GLU A 186 14.90 -7.31 0.64
N ASP A 187 13.63 -7.31 1.04
CA ASP A 187 13.15 -6.35 2.02
C ASP A 187 13.65 -6.71 3.45
N LYS A 188 13.37 -5.85 4.45
CA LYS A 188 13.76 -6.09 5.84
C LYS A 188 13.15 -7.38 6.45
N ASN A 189 12.08 -7.90 5.86
CA ASN A 189 11.41 -9.12 6.30
C ASN A 189 11.92 -10.37 5.56
N GLY A 190 12.98 -10.23 4.74
CA GLY A 190 13.55 -11.31 3.96
C GLY A 190 12.71 -11.72 2.75
N THR A 191 11.75 -10.88 2.34
CA THR A 191 10.99 -11.11 1.11
C THR A 191 11.77 -10.51 -0.06
N ARG A 192 12.00 -11.32 -1.07
CA ARG A 192 12.62 -10.84 -2.31
C ARG A 192 11.58 -10.05 -3.09
N ALA A 193 11.89 -8.80 -3.42
CA ALA A 193 11.10 -8.07 -4.39
C ALA A 193 11.29 -8.70 -5.78
N LEU A 194 10.19 -9.02 -6.47
CA LEU A 194 10.26 -9.37 -7.89
C LEU A 194 10.44 -8.09 -8.69
N GLU A 195 11.66 -7.83 -9.09
CA GLU A 195 11.99 -6.70 -9.97
C GLU A 195 11.99 -7.15 -11.44
N ASN A 196 11.68 -6.22 -12.34
CA ASN A 196 11.73 -6.43 -13.79
C ASN A 196 10.90 -7.64 -14.29
N TYR A 197 9.71 -7.82 -13.74
CA TYR A 197 8.80 -8.86 -14.17
C TYR A 197 7.90 -8.41 -15.33
N HIS A 198 7.43 -9.38 -16.09
CA HIS A 198 6.41 -9.19 -17.12
C HIS A 198 5.06 -9.72 -16.63
N VAL A 199 4.00 -8.94 -16.79
CA VAL A 199 2.65 -9.35 -16.38
C VAL A 199 2.01 -10.22 -17.45
N ILE A 200 1.49 -11.38 -17.04
CA ILE A 200 0.64 -12.23 -17.88
C ILE A 200 -0.80 -11.75 -17.71
N LYS A 201 -1.43 -11.38 -18.83
CA LYS A 201 -2.80 -10.88 -18.82
C LYS A 201 -3.79 -11.97 -18.43
N ALA A 202 -4.68 -11.67 -17.50
CA ALA A 202 -5.77 -12.57 -17.14
C ALA A 202 -6.80 -12.67 -18.27
N ASN A 203 -7.34 -13.87 -18.45
CA ASN A 203 -8.48 -14.15 -19.29
C ASN A 203 -9.78 -13.62 -18.65
N THR A 204 -10.86 -13.57 -19.40
CA THR A 204 -12.17 -13.11 -18.90
C THR A 204 -12.75 -13.99 -17.79
N ASP A 205 -12.30 -15.24 -17.68
CA ASP A 205 -12.69 -16.17 -16.61
C ASP A 205 -11.73 -16.16 -15.41
N GLY A 206 -10.76 -15.21 -15.38
CA GLY A 206 -9.77 -15.06 -14.32
C GLY A 206 -8.61 -16.07 -14.39
N SER A 207 -8.55 -16.93 -15.42
CA SER A 207 -7.40 -17.80 -15.67
C SER A 207 -6.30 -17.04 -16.40
N PHE A 208 -5.09 -17.64 -16.46
CA PHE A 208 -3.94 -17.07 -17.12
C PHE A 208 -3.35 -18.10 -18.09
N ASP A 209 -3.18 -17.73 -19.36
CA ASP A 209 -2.49 -18.58 -20.33
C ASP A 209 -0.99 -18.59 -20.02
N LEU A 210 -0.42 -19.79 -19.87
CA LEU A 210 0.99 -19.93 -19.55
C LEU A 210 1.85 -19.80 -20.82
N PRO A 211 2.91 -18.97 -20.80
CA PRO A 211 3.82 -18.88 -21.91
C PRO A 211 4.57 -20.21 -22.12
N GLU A 212 4.61 -20.69 -23.36
CA GLU A 212 5.17 -22.01 -23.71
C GLU A 212 6.69 -22.14 -23.44
N ASN A 213 7.42 -21.03 -23.54
CA ASN A 213 8.88 -21.02 -23.50
C ASN A 213 9.45 -20.56 -22.14
N ILE A 214 8.62 -20.39 -21.11
CA ILE A 214 9.04 -19.96 -19.78
C ILE A 214 8.91 -21.12 -18.80
N ASP A 215 10.01 -21.45 -18.12
CA ASP A 215 10.00 -22.45 -17.05
C ASP A 215 9.08 -22.01 -15.91
N LYS A 216 8.24 -22.91 -15.40
CA LYS A 216 7.29 -22.63 -14.30
C LYS A 216 7.96 -22.14 -13.01
N LYS A 217 9.26 -22.43 -12.80
CA LYS A 217 10.04 -21.87 -11.69
C LYS A 217 10.27 -20.34 -11.82
N ASN A 218 10.15 -19.80 -13.04
CA ASN A 218 10.29 -18.38 -13.35
C ASN A 218 8.93 -17.68 -13.55
N ILE A 219 7.83 -18.38 -13.34
CA ILE A 219 6.47 -17.84 -13.36
C ILE A 219 5.97 -17.82 -11.93
N TYR A 220 5.50 -16.66 -11.46
CA TYR A 220 5.07 -16.44 -10.09
C TYR A 220 3.63 -15.98 -10.05
N TYR A 221 2.87 -16.54 -9.14
CA TYR A 221 1.61 -15.96 -8.69
C TYR A 221 1.91 -14.94 -7.61
N TYR A 222 1.56 -13.68 -7.88
CA TYR A 222 1.90 -12.50 -7.10
C TYR A 222 0.62 -11.92 -6.52
N VAL A 223 0.63 -11.62 -5.24
CA VAL A 223 -0.50 -11.05 -4.52
C VAL A 223 -0.02 -9.86 -3.70
N GLU A 224 -0.75 -8.77 -3.76
CA GLU A 224 -0.51 -7.56 -2.98
C GLU A 224 -1.79 -7.18 -2.26
N ASP A 225 -1.68 -6.83 -0.97
CA ASP A 225 -2.78 -6.30 -0.17
C ASP A 225 -2.90 -4.77 -0.26
N PHE A 226 -3.91 -4.20 0.42
CA PHE A 226 -4.12 -2.77 0.43
C PHE A 226 -3.06 -1.99 1.20
N ALA A 227 -2.35 -2.60 2.13
CA ALA A 227 -1.26 -1.98 2.86
C ALA A 227 0.06 -2.00 2.07
N GLY A 228 0.10 -2.72 0.94
CA GLY A 228 1.28 -2.84 0.09
C GLY A 228 2.16 -4.05 0.43
N ASN A 229 1.73 -4.92 1.35
CA ASN A 229 2.45 -6.15 1.61
C ASN A 229 2.29 -7.11 0.44
N VAL A 230 3.38 -7.77 0.08
CA VAL A 230 3.45 -8.64 -1.08
C VAL A 230 3.83 -10.04 -0.67
N ASP A 231 3.14 -11.03 -1.27
CA ASP A 231 3.57 -12.42 -1.28
C ASP A 231 3.56 -12.94 -2.72
N TYR A 232 4.45 -13.87 -3.01
CA TYR A 232 4.51 -14.52 -4.31
C TYR A 232 5.10 -15.92 -4.20
N VAL A 233 4.64 -16.81 -5.06
CA VAL A 233 5.11 -18.20 -5.10
C VAL A 233 5.31 -18.64 -6.55
N SER A 234 6.37 -19.41 -6.82
CA SER A 234 6.58 -19.97 -8.16
C SER A 234 5.50 -21.00 -8.50
N LEU A 235 5.08 -21.07 -9.76
CA LEU A 235 4.13 -22.10 -10.18
C LEU A 235 4.70 -23.52 -10.02
N ALA A 236 6.02 -23.67 -10.10
CA ALA A 236 6.65 -24.98 -9.88
C ALA A 236 6.45 -25.46 -8.43
N ASP A 237 6.55 -24.57 -7.44
CA ASP A 237 6.34 -24.89 -6.04
C ASP A 237 4.85 -25.06 -5.70
N LEU A 238 4.03 -24.13 -6.18
CA LEU A 238 2.58 -24.17 -5.95
C LEU A 238 1.90 -25.45 -6.46
N VAL A 239 2.32 -25.93 -7.65
CA VAL A 239 1.76 -27.16 -8.25
C VAL A 239 2.32 -28.41 -7.57
N ARG A 240 3.60 -28.38 -7.16
CA ARG A 240 4.22 -29.51 -6.46
C ARG A 240 3.49 -29.82 -5.13
N ASP A 241 3.14 -28.81 -4.37
CA ASP A 241 2.43 -28.98 -3.12
C ASP A 241 1.05 -29.61 -3.27
N GLN A 242 0.37 -29.36 -4.37
CA GLN A 242 -0.91 -30.00 -4.69
C GLN A 242 -0.79 -31.49 -5.00
N ASN A 243 0.29 -31.88 -5.68
CA ASN A 243 0.53 -33.29 -6.04
C ASN A 243 1.05 -34.14 -4.85
N SER A 244 1.54 -33.49 -3.82
CA SER A 244 2.10 -34.17 -2.63
C SER A 244 1.06 -34.69 -1.65
N GLY A 245 -0.23 -34.43 -1.88
CA GLY A 245 -1.33 -34.93 -1.03
C GLY A 245 -1.34 -34.39 0.39
N ARG A 246 -0.58 -33.34 0.67
CA ARG A 246 -0.58 -32.64 1.96
C ARG A 246 -1.58 -31.49 1.95
N VAL A 247 -2.85 -31.82 1.91
CA VAL A 247 -3.91 -30.92 2.36
C VAL A 247 -4.26 -31.40 3.76
N GLN A 248 -3.79 -30.71 4.76
CA GLN A 248 -4.39 -30.72 6.09
C GLN A 248 -5.22 -29.48 6.28
#